data_7cbd7b7f9a8d00c83ec32aa4a11f8d6a
#
_entry.id   7cbd7b7f9a8d00c83ec32aa4a11f8d6a
#
_cell.length_a   1.000
_cell.length_b   1.000
_cell.length_c   1.000
_cell.angle_alpha   90.00
_cell.angle_beta   90.00
_cell.angle_gamma   90.00
#
_symmetry.space_group_name_H-M   'P 1'
#
loop_
_entity.id
_entity.type
_entity.pdbx_description
1 polymer ?
#
loop_
_entity_poly.entity_id
_entity_poly.type
_entity_poly.pdbx_seq_one_letter_code
_entity_poly.pdbx_strand_id
1 'polypeptide(L)'
;MSQKRDNCIILLVDPPEADKISQEFKTAFGPERATHVNSDLLSAAYKLAKGFSESILLLSYLKTQRHPDLTWLDPEDPGFLEVKNPASEDRIQDAFRLAFFTGAKKAVLVRHLSPELKSEWVSLAFEAVSDKTAAIGANQDGSFYLLGLTQQNLKILETPGFFHGKSAESLAERAKKNKLTVFSTPETYALTSEETLLKWMESKETLPPLFPHPREAAQHETKKGHKHHTHRQEAQVQPPPEKPPL
;
A
#
# COMPACT_ATOMS: atom_id res chain seq x y z
N MET A 1 29.06 -4.12 2.34
CA MET A 1 28.74 -2.71 2.16
C MET A 1 27.28 -2.63 1.79
N SER A 2 26.44 -2.00 2.62
CA SER A 2 25.02 -1.82 2.28
C SER A 2 24.93 -0.94 1.04
N GLN A 3 24.34 -1.45 -0.03
CA GLN A 3 24.13 -0.69 -1.27
C GLN A 3 23.22 0.48 -0.96
N LYS A 4 23.71 1.70 -1.15
CA LYS A 4 22.94 2.91 -0.88
C LYS A 4 21.78 2.96 -1.86
N ARG A 5 20.54 2.83 -1.35
CA ARG A 5 19.35 2.88 -2.17
C ARG A 5 19.04 4.33 -2.53
N ASP A 6 19.11 4.65 -3.82
CA ASP A 6 18.90 6.01 -4.33
C ASP A 6 17.41 6.37 -4.47
N ASN A 7 16.52 5.39 -4.45
CA ASN A 7 15.08 5.54 -4.62
C ASN A 7 14.33 5.30 -3.32
N CYS A 8 13.27 6.05 -3.08
CA CYS A 8 12.34 5.85 -1.96
C CYS A 8 10.90 5.85 -2.45
N ILE A 9 10.12 4.84 -2.06
CA ILE A 9 8.66 4.84 -2.23
C ILE A 9 8.05 5.26 -0.90
N ILE A 10 7.12 6.20 -0.96
CA ILE A 10 6.38 6.72 0.20
C ILE A 10 4.94 6.23 0.10
N LEU A 11 4.43 5.62 1.16
CA LEU A 11 3.04 5.24 1.30
C LEU A 11 2.47 5.86 2.58
N LEU A 12 1.34 6.56 2.44
CA LEU A 12 0.59 7.06 3.59
C LEU A 12 -0.30 5.94 4.12
N VAL A 13 -0.15 5.62 5.39
CA VAL A 13 -0.85 4.51 6.05
C VAL A 13 -1.72 5.04 7.16
N ASP A 14 -3.01 4.82 7.09
CA ASP A 14 -3.97 5.12 8.15
C ASP A 14 -4.48 3.81 8.75
N PRO A 15 -4.69 3.74 10.08
CA PRO A 15 -5.17 2.53 10.72
C PRO A 15 -6.58 2.17 10.22
N PRO A 16 -6.97 0.88 10.26
CA PRO A 16 -8.28 0.42 9.81
C PRO A 16 -9.38 0.77 10.82
N GLU A 17 -9.52 2.04 11.14
CA GLU A 17 -10.48 2.59 12.08
C GLU A 17 -11.44 3.55 11.35
N ALA A 18 -12.74 3.39 11.54
CA ALA A 18 -13.75 4.16 10.81
C ALA A 18 -13.64 5.68 11.02
N ASP A 19 -13.11 6.14 12.17
CA ASP A 19 -12.90 7.56 12.45
C ASP A 19 -11.67 8.14 11.76
N LYS A 20 -10.75 7.30 11.26
CA LYS A 20 -9.54 7.69 10.51
C LYS A 20 -9.76 7.72 9.00
N ILE A 21 -10.85 7.15 8.51
CA ILE A 21 -11.19 7.16 7.09
C ILE A 21 -11.88 8.49 6.74
N SER A 22 -11.63 9.01 5.54
CA SER A 22 -12.22 10.26 5.09
C SER A 22 -13.74 10.25 5.16
N GLN A 23 -14.35 11.40 5.47
CA GLN A 23 -15.80 11.51 5.56
C GLN A 23 -16.47 11.25 4.21
N GLU A 24 -15.85 11.64 3.11
CA GLU A 24 -16.36 11.39 1.75
C GLU A 24 -16.48 9.89 1.48
N PHE A 25 -15.46 9.12 1.86
CA PHE A 25 -15.43 7.67 1.68
C PHE A 25 -16.48 6.97 2.55
N LYS A 26 -16.67 7.43 3.80
CA LYS A 26 -17.74 6.94 4.68
C LYS A 26 -19.13 7.28 4.15
N THR A 27 -19.30 8.45 3.55
CA THR A 27 -20.58 8.86 2.96
C THR A 27 -20.93 8.01 1.75
N ALA A 28 -19.92 7.67 0.91
CA ALA A 28 -20.12 6.84 -0.26
C ALA A 28 -20.44 5.37 0.06
N PHE A 29 -19.79 4.79 1.10
CA PHE A 29 -19.82 3.33 1.30
C PHE A 29 -20.41 2.88 2.64
N GLY A 30 -20.70 3.81 3.54
CA GLY A 30 -20.95 3.50 4.96
C GLY A 30 -19.65 3.19 5.72
N PRO A 31 -19.64 3.37 7.06
CA PRO A 31 -18.40 3.33 7.83
C PRO A 31 -17.70 1.95 7.83
N GLU A 32 -18.46 0.88 7.92
CA GLU A 32 -17.93 -0.49 7.98
C GLU A 32 -17.34 -0.90 6.62
N ARG A 33 -18.13 -0.78 5.55
CA ARG A 33 -17.68 -1.11 4.18
C ARG A 33 -16.50 -0.24 3.75
N ALA A 34 -16.52 1.06 4.09
CA ALA A 34 -15.42 1.97 3.85
C ALA A 34 -14.13 1.49 4.51
N THR A 35 -14.20 0.98 5.75
CA THR A 35 -13.04 0.46 6.47
C THR A 35 -12.44 -0.76 5.75
N HIS A 36 -13.27 -1.72 5.36
CA HIS A 36 -12.80 -2.91 4.63
C HIS A 36 -12.18 -2.57 3.28
N VAL A 37 -12.89 -1.78 2.47
CA VAL A 37 -12.41 -1.37 1.15
C VAL A 37 -11.09 -0.59 1.25
N ASN A 38 -10.98 0.34 2.20
CA ASN A 38 -9.75 1.10 2.43
C ASN A 38 -8.57 0.19 2.83
N SER A 39 -8.81 -0.80 3.69
CA SER A 39 -7.78 -1.76 4.11
C SER A 39 -7.32 -2.65 2.95
N ASP A 40 -8.24 -3.09 2.08
CA ASP A 40 -7.92 -3.89 0.88
C ASP A 40 -7.05 -3.09 -0.10
N LEU A 41 -7.42 -1.84 -0.37
CA LEU A 41 -6.66 -0.94 -1.25
C LEU A 41 -5.27 -0.64 -0.70
N LEU A 42 -5.20 -0.37 0.61
CA LEU A 42 -3.93 -0.12 1.27
C LEU A 42 -3.01 -1.35 1.24
N SER A 43 -3.56 -2.55 1.49
CA SER A 43 -2.81 -3.80 1.40
C SER A 43 -2.29 -4.05 -0.02
N ALA A 44 -3.07 -3.74 -1.06
CA ALA A 44 -2.64 -3.85 -2.45
C ALA A 44 -1.51 -2.86 -2.77
N ALA A 45 -1.63 -1.59 -2.37
CA ALA A 45 -0.61 -0.58 -2.57
C ALA A 45 0.68 -0.90 -1.78
N TYR A 46 0.56 -1.43 -0.56
CA TYR A 46 1.70 -1.88 0.23
C TYR A 46 2.45 -3.04 -0.44
N LYS A 47 1.74 -4.05 -0.93
CA LYS A 47 2.35 -5.18 -1.66
C LYS A 47 3.07 -4.72 -2.92
N LEU A 48 2.47 -3.80 -3.67
CA LEU A 48 3.09 -3.19 -4.84
C LEU A 48 4.40 -2.47 -4.43
N ALA A 49 4.35 -1.62 -3.41
CA ALA A 49 5.51 -0.86 -2.93
C ALA A 49 6.62 -1.78 -2.37
N LYS A 50 6.27 -2.82 -1.61
CA LYS A 50 7.20 -3.85 -1.09
C LYS A 50 7.90 -4.62 -2.22
N GLY A 51 7.28 -4.73 -3.39
CA GLY A 51 7.88 -5.36 -4.59
C GLY A 51 9.10 -4.64 -5.15
N PHE A 52 9.34 -3.37 -4.79
CA PHE A 52 10.51 -2.60 -5.22
C PHE A 52 11.71 -2.81 -4.27
N SER A 53 12.33 -3.99 -4.31
CA SER A 53 13.41 -4.40 -3.39
C SER A 53 14.62 -3.46 -3.39
N GLU A 54 14.89 -2.75 -4.50
CA GLU A 54 16.00 -1.81 -4.65
C GLU A 54 15.67 -0.40 -4.12
N SER A 55 14.44 -0.17 -3.67
CA SER A 55 14.01 1.11 -3.11
C SER A 55 13.88 1.04 -1.58
N ILE A 56 13.98 2.18 -0.92
CA ILE A 56 13.57 2.35 0.47
C ILE A 56 12.04 2.43 0.46
N LEU A 57 11.37 1.63 1.27
CA LEU A 57 9.93 1.79 1.52
C LEU A 57 9.76 2.61 2.81
N LEU A 58 9.16 3.79 2.69
CA LEU A 58 8.84 4.67 3.80
C LEU A 58 7.33 4.66 4.03
N LEU A 59 6.92 4.12 5.17
CA LEU A 59 5.52 4.10 5.61
C LEU A 59 5.29 5.27 6.55
N SER A 60 4.49 6.24 6.12
CA SER A 60 4.06 7.37 6.95
C SER A 60 2.79 6.96 7.67
N TYR A 61 2.87 6.63 8.97
CA TYR A 61 1.82 5.99 9.73
C TYR A 61 1.23 6.87 10.83
N LEU A 62 -0.08 7.01 10.84
CA LEU A 62 -0.84 7.64 11.91
C LEU A 62 -1.27 6.57 12.92
N LYS A 63 -0.38 6.20 13.85
CA LYS A 63 -0.69 5.18 14.84
C LYS A 63 -1.77 5.62 15.85
N THR A 64 -2.49 4.64 16.39
CA THR A 64 -3.49 4.82 17.43
C THR A 64 -3.22 3.88 18.60
N GLN A 65 -3.99 4.02 19.68
CA GLN A 65 -3.89 3.08 20.81
C GLN A 65 -4.33 1.65 20.43
N ARG A 66 -5.26 1.50 19.47
CA ARG A 66 -5.73 0.20 19.00
C ARG A 66 -4.77 -0.44 17.99
N HIS A 67 -4.05 0.39 17.25
CA HIS A 67 -3.11 -0.01 16.22
C HIS A 67 -1.77 0.70 16.45
N PRO A 68 -0.99 0.26 17.46
CA PRO A 68 0.27 0.92 17.83
C PRO A 68 1.43 0.61 16.87
N ASP A 69 1.28 -0.42 16.05
CA ASP A 69 2.25 -0.95 15.08
C ASP A 69 1.58 -1.30 13.75
N LEU A 70 2.32 -1.88 12.83
CA LEU A 70 1.84 -2.27 11.51
C LEU A 70 1.64 -3.79 11.33
N THR A 71 1.56 -4.56 12.41
CA THR A 71 1.34 -6.02 12.35
C THR A 71 0.02 -6.39 11.68
N TRP A 72 -0.96 -5.49 11.69
CA TRP A 72 -2.23 -5.64 10.97
C TRP A 72 -2.08 -5.52 9.43
N LEU A 73 -1.04 -4.83 8.96
CA LEU A 73 -0.72 -4.66 7.54
C LEU A 73 0.29 -5.71 7.07
N ASP A 74 1.31 -5.96 7.88
CA ASP A 74 2.35 -6.95 7.61
C ASP A 74 2.80 -7.60 8.94
N PRO A 75 2.71 -8.94 9.07
CA PRO A 75 3.12 -9.65 10.29
C PRO A 75 4.57 -9.40 10.73
N GLU A 76 5.45 -9.01 9.80
CA GLU A 76 6.84 -8.67 10.10
C GLU A 76 7.01 -7.29 10.75
N ASP A 77 5.91 -6.55 10.96
CA ASP A 77 5.89 -5.19 11.53
C ASP A 77 6.96 -4.28 10.91
N PRO A 78 6.77 -3.81 9.68
CA PRO A 78 7.73 -2.96 9.00
C PRO A 78 7.92 -1.65 9.76
N GLY A 79 9.15 -1.14 9.79
CA GLY A 79 9.42 0.17 10.38
C GLY A 79 8.62 1.28 9.69
N PHE A 80 8.23 2.31 10.46
CA PHE A 80 7.42 3.42 9.97
C PHE A 80 7.86 4.77 10.52
N LEU A 81 7.49 5.83 9.80
CA LEU A 81 7.51 7.20 10.30
C LEU A 81 6.20 7.47 11.06
N GLU A 82 6.30 7.67 12.37
CA GLU A 82 5.15 8.09 13.17
C GLU A 82 4.75 9.52 12.87
N VAL A 83 3.48 9.72 12.53
CA VAL A 83 2.91 11.03 12.23
C VAL A 83 2.14 11.54 13.43
N LYS A 84 2.46 12.75 13.89
CA LYS A 84 1.75 13.42 14.99
C LYS A 84 0.57 14.25 14.50
N ASN A 85 0.73 14.88 13.33
CA ASN A 85 -0.31 15.70 12.71
C ASN A 85 -0.96 14.92 11.53
N PRO A 86 -2.27 14.65 11.58
CA PRO A 86 -2.96 13.95 10.50
C PRO A 86 -3.19 14.83 9.25
N ALA A 87 -2.88 16.13 9.29
CA ALA A 87 -3.02 17.01 8.15
C ALA A 87 -2.21 16.48 6.96
N SER A 88 -2.92 16.12 5.87
CA SER A 88 -2.32 15.38 4.75
C SER A 88 -1.16 16.11 4.08
N GLU A 89 -1.20 17.44 4.02
CA GLU A 89 -0.13 18.24 3.40
C GLU A 89 1.16 18.20 4.20
N ASP A 90 1.10 18.43 5.51
CA ASP A 90 2.26 18.37 6.40
C ASP A 90 2.86 16.96 6.41
N ARG A 91 1.99 15.95 6.46
CA ARG A 91 2.39 14.56 6.43
C ARG A 91 3.14 14.18 5.15
N ILE A 92 2.68 14.68 3.99
CA ILE A 92 3.35 14.47 2.70
C ILE A 92 4.71 15.18 2.69
N GLN A 93 4.78 16.43 3.12
CA GLN A 93 6.03 17.18 3.20
C GLN A 93 7.05 16.49 4.09
N ASP A 94 6.66 16.07 5.29
CA ASP A 94 7.54 15.42 6.26
C ASP A 94 8.03 14.07 5.74
N ALA A 95 7.18 13.30 5.07
CA ALA A 95 7.57 12.03 4.47
C ALA A 95 8.63 12.22 3.36
N PHE A 96 8.45 13.21 2.48
CA PHE A 96 9.47 13.54 1.48
C PHE A 96 10.77 14.05 2.11
N ARG A 97 10.70 14.93 3.11
CA ARG A 97 11.89 15.42 3.85
C ARG A 97 12.66 14.25 4.46
N LEU A 98 11.96 13.32 5.11
CA LEU A 98 12.60 12.15 5.69
C LEU A 98 13.22 11.25 4.61
N ALA A 99 12.52 11.00 3.49
CA ALA A 99 13.05 10.21 2.39
C ALA A 99 14.42 10.75 1.91
N PHE A 100 14.54 12.07 1.74
CA PHE A 100 15.80 12.69 1.34
C PHE A 100 16.83 12.74 2.46
N PHE A 101 16.41 12.93 3.70
CA PHE A 101 17.31 12.88 4.86
C PHE A 101 17.95 11.49 5.01
N THR A 102 17.24 10.41 4.69
CA THR A 102 17.79 9.03 4.67
C THR A 102 18.75 8.78 3.52
N GLY A 103 18.90 9.73 2.60
CA GLY A 103 19.86 9.70 1.51
C GLY A 103 19.29 9.27 0.17
N ALA A 104 17.97 9.13 0.03
CA ALA A 104 17.35 8.94 -1.27
C ALA A 104 17.60 10.14 -2.17
N LYS A 105 17.82 9.91 -3.46
CA LYS A 105 17.95 10.96 -4.48
C LYS A 105 16.60 11.26 -5.14
N LYS A 106 15.75 10.25 -5.23
CA LYS A 106 14.42 10.35 -5.81
C LYS A 106 13.41 9.72 -4.85
N ALA A 107 12.27 10.35 -4.68
CA ALA A 107 11.18 9.80 -3.89
C ALA A 107 9.88 9.84 -4.68
N VAL A 108 9.12 8.76 -4.63
CA VAL A 108 7.80 8.63 -5.27
C VAL A 108 6.79 8.29 -4.19
N LEU A 109 5.85 9.21 -3.96
CA LEU A 109 4.70 8.96 -3.12
C LEU A 109 3.60 8.34 -3.96
N VAL A 110 2.97 7.29 -3.44
CA VAL A 110 1.78 6.66 -4.03
C VAL A 110 0.62 6.71 -3.06
N ARG A 111 -0.59 6.91 -3.61
CA ARG A 111 -1.83 6.91 -2.84
C ARG A 111 -2.60 5.62 -3.12
N HIS A 112 -3.07 4.99 -2.07
CA HIS A 112 -3.73 3.68 -2.16
C HIS A 112 -5.16 3.72 -2.73
N LEU A 113 -5.79 4.89 -2.84
CA LEU A 113 -7.17 5.02 -3.35
C LEU A 113 -7.31 4.78 -4.86
N SER A 114 -6.21 4.58 -5.59
CA SER A 114 -6.24 4.30 -7.03
C SER A 114 -5.94 2.81 -7.27
N PRO A 115 -6.99 1.98 -7.42
CA PRO A 115 -6.87 0.52 -7.41
C PRO A 115 -6.14 -0.05 -8.63
N GLU A 116 -6.05 0.71 -9.72
CA GLU A 116 -5.34 0.31 -10.95
C GLU A 116 -3.87 0.75 -10.99
N LEU A 117 -3.33 1.23 -9.86
CA LEU A 117 -1.92 1.58 -9.77
C LEU A 117 -1.05 0.37 -10.17
N LYS A 118 -0.12 0.59 -11.11
CA LYS A 118 0.79 -0.44 -11.64
C LYS A 118 2.23 -0.13 -11.28
N SER A 119 3.03 -1.19 -11.11
CA SER A 119 4.46 -1.09 -10.85
C SER A 119 5.21 -0.37 -11.97
N GLU A 120 4.80 -0.56 -13.23
CA GLU A 120 5.38 0.10 -14.39
C GLU A 120 5.27 1.63 -14.30
N TRP A 121 4.16 2.15 -13.76
CA TRP A 121 3.97 3.60 -13.62
C TRP A 121 4.89 4.20 -12.56
N VAL A 122 5.13 3.46 -11.47
CA VAL A 122 6.09 3.84 -10.43
C VAL A 122 7.52 3.82 -10.99
N SER A 123 7.87 2.80 -11.77
CA SER A 123 9.17 2.70 -12.45
C SER A 123 9.38 3.87 -13.41
N LEU A 124 8.42 4.17 -14.27
CA LEU A 124 8.46 5.32 -15.20
C LEU A 124 8.62 6.65 -14.44
N ALA A 125 7.95 6.79 -13.29
CA ALA A 125 8.10 7.97 -12.46
C ALA A 125 9.54 8.11 -11.93
N PHE A 126 10.16 7.03 -11.43
CA PHE A 126 11.56 7.05 -11.00
C PHE A 126 12.54 7.38 -12.14
N GLU A 127 12.28 6.89 -13.34
CA GLU A 127 13.09 7.20 -14.52
C GLU A 127 13.01 8.68 -14.88
N ALA A 128 11.79 9.23 -14.92
CA ALA A 128 11.53 10.60 -15.34
C ALA A 128 11.95 11.67 -14.32
N VAL A 129 11.86 11.37 -13.02
CA VAL A 129 12.14 12.33 -11.94
C VAL A 129 13.61 12.77 -11.99
N SER A 130 13.80 14.09 -11.99
CA SER A 130 15.12 14.75 -11.95
C SER A 130 14.96 16.12 -11.28
N ASP A 131 16.07 16.84 -11.09
CA ASP A 131 16.05 18.20 -10.54
C ASP A 131 15.26 19.21 -11.40
N LYS A 132 14.95 18.85 -12.64
CA LYS A 132 14.18 19.66 -13.58
C LYS A 132 12.80 19.07 -13.92
N THR A 133 12.47 17.88 -13.38
CA THR A 133 11.28 17.15 -13.73
C THR A 133 10.60 16.59 -12.49
N ALA A 134 9.33 16.93 -12.28
CA ALA A 134 8.45 16.26 -11.32
C ALA A 134 7.56 15.24 -12.06
N ALA A 135 7.30 14.07 -11.45
CA ALA A 135 6.34 13.11 -11.96
C ALA A 135 5.00 13.26 -11.23
N ILE A 136 3.90 13.32 -11.98
CA ILE A 136 2.55 13.46 -11.43
C ILE A 136 1.63 12.47 -12.12
N GLY A 137 0.97 11.62 -11.34
CA GLY A 137 -0.10 10.74 -11.79
C GLY A 137 -1.46 11.29 -11.34
N ALA A 138 -2.34 11.57 -12.30
CA ALA A 138 -3.66 12.13 -12.06
C ALA A 138 -4.75 11.06 -12.12
N ASN A 139 -5.78 11.22 -11.30
CA ASN A 139 -7.05 10.52 -11.41
C ASN A 139 -8.04 11.36 -12.21
N GLN A 140 -9.08 10.73 -12.75
CA GLN A 140 -10.16 11.36 -13.51
C GLN A 140 -10.93 12.43 -12.72
N ASP A 141 -10.96 12.31 -11.39
CA ASP A 141 -11.55 13.32 -10.49
C ASP A 141 -10.64 14.53 -10.25
N GLY A 142 -9.45 14.56 -10.86
CA GLY A 142 -8.45 15.61 -10.70
C GLY A 142 -7.56 15.48 -9.48
N SER A 143 -7.75 14.46 -8.62
CA SER A 143 -6.83 14.15 -7.56
C SER A 143 -5.56 13.52 -8.12
N PHE A 144 -4.43 13.59 -7.38
CA PHE A 144 -3.23 12.84 -7.76
C PHE A 144 -3.17 11.51 -7.03
N TYR A 145 -2.64 10.49 -7.70
CA TYR A 145 -2.35 9.18 -7.10
C TYR A 145 -0.86 8.90 -6.96
N LEU A 146 -0.05 9.64 -7.71
CA LEU A 146 1.40 9.50 -7.71
C LEU A 146 2.05 10.88 -7.76
N LEU A 147 3.10 11.08 -6.94
CA LEU A 147 3.93 12.27 -6.96
C LEU A 147 5.39 11.88 -6.80
N GLY A 148 6.21 12.17 -7.82
CA GLY A 148 7.65 11.90 -7.80
C GLY A 148 8.46 13.19 -7.78
N LEU A 149 9.43 13.28 -6.85
CA LEU A 149 10.25 14.47 -6.62
C LEU A 149 11.72 14.09 -6.35
N THR A 150 12.61 15.09 -6.51
CA THR A 150 13.92 15.16 -5.87
C THR A 150 13.89 16.15 -4.71
N GLN A 151 14.96 16.19 -3.92
CA GLN A 151 15.11 17.17 -2.83
C GLN A 151 14.99 18.61 -3.33
N GLN A 152 15.54 18.93 -4.52
CA GLN A 152 15.51 20.26 -5.10
C GLN A 152 14.10 20.71 -5.51
N ASN A 153 13.20 19.76 -5.74
CA ASN A 153 11.84 20.02 -6.19
C ASN A 153 10.83 20.16 -5.04
N LEU A 154 11.25 19.95 -3.77
CA LEU A 154 10.37 20.03 -2.60
C LEU A 154 9.63 21.36 -2.45
N LYS A 155 10.19 22.43 -2.98
CA LYS A 155 9.57 23.77 -2.96
C LYS A 155 8.15 23.83 -3.55
N ILE A 156 7.77 22.87 -4.40
CA ILE A 156 6.40 22.83 -4.92
C ILE A 156 5.37 22.46 -3.84
N LEU A 157 5.81 21.87 -2.73
CA LEU A 157 4.98 21.48 -1.59
C LEU A 157 4.94 22.53 -0.48
N GLU A 158 5.83 23.54 -0.48
CA GLU A 158 5.98 24.51 0.63
C GLU A 158 4.75 25.41 0.81
N THR A 159 4.00 25.67 -0.25
CA THR A 159 2.77 26.48 -0.16
C THR A 159 1.58 25.59 0.14
N PRO A 160 0.76 25.84 1.16
CA PRO A 160 -0.45 25.08 1.46
C PRO A 160 -1.46 25.06 0.30
N GLY A 161 -2.41 24.13 0.34
CA GLY A 161 -3.54 24.03 -0.59
C GLY A 161 -3.28 23.18 -1.84
N PHE A 162 -2.27 22.32 -1.85
CA PHE A 162 -2.02 21.43 -2.99
C PHE A 162 -2.79 20.10 -2.90
N PHE A 163 -3.35 19.77 -1.75
CA PHE A 163 -3.98 18.46 -1.53
C PHE A 163 -5.48 18.44 -1.78
N HIS A 164 -6.12 19.58 -1.83
CA HIS A 164 -7.57 19.70 -1.96
C HIS A 164 -8.03 19.83 -3.41
N GLY A 165 -9.23 19.33 -3.70
CA GLY A 165 -9.87 19.43 -5.01
C GLY A 165 -9.01 18.83 -6.12
N LYS A 166 -8.81 19.58 -7.19
CA LYS A 166 -7.99 19.18 -8.34
C LYS A 166 -6.49 19.24 -8.04
N SER A 167 -6.07 18.40 -7.11
CA SER A 167 -4.71 18.43 -6.56
C SER A 167 -3.63 18.12 -7.59
N ALA A 168 -3.91 17.31 -8.61
CA ALA A 168 -2.96 17.03 -9.70
C ALA A 168 -2.70 18.27 -10.55
N GLU A 169 -3.75 19.04 -10.90
CA GLU A 169 -3.63 20.31 -11.64
C GLU A 169 -2.85 21.35 -10.81
N SER A 170 -3.19 21.48 -9.51
CA SER A 170 -2.50 22.38 -8.59
C SER A 170 -1.00 22.08 -8.51
N LEU A 171 -0.62 20.82 -8.37
CA LEU A 171 0.78 20.41 -8.35
C LEU A 171 1.48 20.68 -9.69
N ALA A 172 0.81 20.43 -10.80
CA ALA A 172 1.35 20.69 -12.14
C ALA A 172 1.60 22.19 -12.38
N GLU A 173 0.67 23.06 -11.95
CA GLU A 173 0.84 24.51 -12.02
C GLU A 173 2.01 25.00 -11.15
N ARG A 174 2.15 24.45 -9.94
CA ARG A 174 3.26 24.76 -9.04
C ARG A 174 4.61 24.32 -9.62
N ALA A 175 4.64 23.13 -10.22
CA ALA A 175 5.82 22.66 -10.93
C ALA A 175 6.21 23.62 -12.04
N LYS A 176 5.26 24.03 -12.90
CA LYS A 176 5.49 25.01 -13.98
C LYS A 176 5.97 26.36 -13.44
N LYS A 177 5.35 26.90 -12.39
CA LYS A 177 5.79 28.16 -11.73
C LYS A 177 7.23 28.05 -11.22
N ASN A 178 7.65 26.87 -10.79
CA ASN A 178 9.01 26.59 -10.36
C ASN A 178 9.95 26.16 -11.50
N LYS A 179 9.54 26.31 -12.76
CA LYS A 179 10.30 25.98 -13.97
C LYS A 179 10.65 24.50 -14.09
N LEU A 180 9.80 23.64 -13.52
CA LEU A 180 9.93 22.18 -13.67
C LEU A 180 9.11 21.70 -14.85
N THR A 181 9.64 20.71 -15.56
CA THR A 181 8.85 19.89 -16.48
C THR A 181 7.97 18.94 -15.67
N VAL A 182 6.76 18.70 -16.13
CA VAL A 182 5.87 17.70 -15.55
C VAL A 182 5.86 16.48 -16.45
N PHE A 183 6.29 15.35 -15.90
CA PHE A 183 6.08 14.03 -16.50
C PHE A 183 4.76 13.48 -15.96
N SER A 184 3.82 13.16 -16.85
CA SER A 184 2.54 12.59 -16.48
C SER A 184 2.55 11.08 -16.69
N THR A 185 2.23 10.30 -15.64
CA THR A 185 1.93 8.88 -15.78
C THR A 185 0.51 8.70 -16.32
N PRO A 186 0.11 7.51 -16.80
CA PRO A 186 -1.24 7.28 -17.30
C PRO A 186 -2.32 7.70 -16.31
N GLU A 187 -3.41 8.30 -16.81
CA GLU A 187 -4.55 8.65 -15.99
C GLU A 187 -5.31 7.40 -15.54
N THR A 188 -5.81 7.41 -14.31
CA THR A 188 -6.62 6.34 -13.74
C THR A 188 -7.81 6.92 -12.97
N TYR A 189 -8.44 6.17 -12.08
CA TYR A 189 -9.52 6.65 -11.23
C TYR A 189 -9.21 6.43 -9.75
N ALA A 190 -9.73 7.31 -8.91
CA ALA A 190 -9.76 7.09 -7.48
C ALA A 190 -11.08 6.40 -7.09
N LEU A 191 -11.00 5.53 -6.08
CA LEU A 191 -12.17 4.85 -5.55
C LEU A 191 -12.83 5.76 -4.51
N THR A 192 -13.68 6.66 -4.98
CA THR A 192 -14.33 7.72 -4.18
C THR A 192 -15.85 7.75 -4.31
N SER A 193 -16.45 6.87 -5.15
CA SER A 193 -17.88 6.79 -5.38
C SER A 193 -18.35 5.34 -5.49
N GLU A 194 -19.68 5.11 -5.37
CA GLU A 194 -20.27 3.79 -5.59
C GLU A 194 -20.02 3.29 -7.02
N GLU A 195 -20.05 4.18 -8.01
CA GLU A 195 -19.74 3.85 -9.42
C GLU A 195 -18.32 3.30 -9.56
N THR A 196 -17.33 4.00 -8.99
CA THR A 196 -15.93 3.55 -9.05
C THR A 196 -15.68 2.29 -8.24
N LEU A 197 -16.46 2.05 -7.18
CA LEU A 197 -16.42 0.79 -6.43
C LEU A 197 -16.95 -0.38 -7.25
N LEU A 198 -18.08 -0.22 -7.92
CA LEU A 198 -18.64 -1.26 -8.81
C LEU A 198 -17.65 -1.61 -9.93
N LYS A 199 -17.08 -0.59 -10.58
CA LYS A 199 -16.02 -0.78 -11.59
C LYS A 199 -14.84 -1.59 -11.05
N TRP A 200 -14.40 -1.30 -9.82
CA TRP A 200 -13.30 -2.04 -9.19
C TRP A 200 -13.69 -3.48 -8.84
N MET A 201 -14.90 -3.71 -8.34
CA MET A 201 -15.40 -5.05 -8.05
C MET A 201 -15.49 -5.92 -9.31
N GLU A 202 -16.01 -5.38 -10.40
CA GLU A 202 -16.06 -6.05 -11.70
C GLU A 202 -14.66 -6.43 -12.21
N SER A 203 -13.68 -5.54 -12.02
CA SER A 203 -12.29 -5.83 -12.37
C SER A 203 -11.67 -6.95 -11.53
N LYS A 204 -12.09 -7.11 -10.27
CA LYS A 204 -11.65 -8.21 -9.39
C LYS A 204 -12.29 -9.56 -9.76
N GLU A 205 -13.52 -9.58 -10.19
CA GLU A 205 -14.21 -10.81 -10.62
C GLU A 205 -13.59 -11.42 -11.87
N THR A 206 -12.95 -10.61 -12.70
CA THR A 206 -12.20 -11.07 -13.89
C THR A 206 -10.78 -11.57 -13.56
N LEU A 207 -10.29 -11.33 -12.34
CA LEU A 207 -9.00 -11.84 -11.87
C LEU A 207 -9.23 -13.07 -10.98
N PRO A 208 -8.42 -14.14 -11.10
CA PRO A 208 -8.50 -15.26 -10.17
C PRO A 208 -8.32 -14.72 -8.74
N PRO A 209 -9.06 -15.23 -7.74
CA PRO A 209 -9.03 -14.72 -6.38
C PRO A 209 -7.60 -14.72 -5.86
N LEU A 210 -7.09 -13.55 -5.45
CA LEU A 210 -5.73 -13.37 -4.92
C LEU A 210 -5.52 -14.14 -3.61
N PHE A 211 -6.62 -14.57 -2.98
CA PHE A 211 -6.62 -15.47 -1.83
C PHE A 211 -7.74 -16.48 -1.99
N PRO A 212 -7.47 -17.80 -1.92
CA PRO A 212 -8.55 -18.77 -1.78
C PRO A 212 -9.27 -18.48 -0.47
N HIS A 213 -10.60 -18.31 -0.52
CA HIS A 213 -11.40 -18.20 0.70
C HIS A 213 -11.05 -19.39 1.62
N PRO A 214 -10.97 -19.21 2.95
CA PRO A 214 -10.62 -20.28 3.89
C PRO A 214 -11.47 -21.55 3.72
N ARG A 215 -12.68 -21.45 3.15
CA ARG A 215 -13.55 -22.58 2.84
C ARG A 215 -13.11 -23.39 1.62
N GLU A 216 -12.40 -22.80 0.65
CA GLU A 216 -11.90 -23.52 -0.54
C GLU A 216 -10.58 -24.23 -0.27
N ALA A 217 -9.73 -23.70 0.61
CA ALA A 217 -8.51 -24.37 1.06
C ALA A 217 -8.83 -25.69 1.78
N ALA A 218 -9.90 -25.75 2.57
CA ALA A 218 -10.34 -26.95 3.26
C ALA A 218 -10.88 -28.05 2.31
N GLN A 219 -11.39 -27.70 1.13
CA GLN A 219 -11.89 -28.66 0.14
C GLN A 219 -10.80 -29.27 -0.74
N HIS A 220 -9.64 -28.59 -0.89
CA HIS A 220 -8.51 -29.12 -1.66
C HIS A 220 -7.65 -30.09 -0.85
N GLU A 221 -7.60 -29.99 0.49
CA GLU A 221 -6.89 -30.95 1.33
C GLU A 221 -7.63 -32.29 1.46
N THR A 222 -8.97 -32.29 1.44
CA THR A 222 -9.77 -33.51 1.53
C THR A 222 -9.74 -34.35 0.24
N LYS A 223 -9.38 -33.81 -0.91
CA LYS A 223 -9.27 -34.56 -2.17
C LYS A 223 -7.91 -35.22 -2.41
N LYS A 224 -6.85 -34.87 -1.65
CA LYS A 224 -5.54 -35.50 -1.75
C LYS A 224 -5.33 -36.68 -0.76
N GLY A 225 -6.29 -36.94 0.12
CA GLY A 225 -6.16 -37.96 1.19
C GLY A 225 -6.70 -39.35 0.88
N HIS A 226 -7.23 -39.63 -0.32
CA HIS A 226 -7.81 -40.94 -0.63
C HIS A 226 -7.14 -41.63 -1.81
N LYS A 227 -5.89 -42.03 -1.65
CA LYS A 227 -5.26 -43.16 -2.36
C LYS A 227 -3.99 -43.54 -1.61
N HIS A 228 -4.05 -44.50 -0.67
CA HIS A 228 -3.06 -45.57 -0.53
C HIS A 228 -3.49 -46.60 0.50
N HIS A 229 -3.78 -47.76 -0.05
CA HIS A 229 -3.48 -49.11 0.38
C HIS A 229 -3.64 -49.54 1.86
N THR A 230 -4.71 -50.30 2.08
CA THR A 230 -4.78 -51.42 3.03
C THR A 230 -3.58 -52.36 2.89
N HIS A 231 -2.71 -52.39 3.86
CA HIS A 231 -1.96 -53.58 4.26
C HIS A 231 -2.06 -53.69 5.77
N ARG A 232 -2.92 -54.66 6.16
CA ARG A 232 -3.11 -55.16 7.52
C ARG A 232 -1.92 -56.05 7.84
N GLN A 233 -1.04 -55.61 8.74
CA GLN A 233 -0.15 -56.47 9.46
C GLN A 233 -0.53 -56.46 10.94
N GLU A 234 -0.99 -57.60 11.40
CA GLU A 234 -1.22 -57.92 12.80
C GLU A 234 0.13 -57.92 13.51
N ALA A 235 0.33 -57.00 14.44
CA ALA A 235 1.45 -57.02 15.38
C ALA A 235 0.93 -57.52 16.71
N GLN A 236 1.49 -58.68 17.12
CA GLN A 236 1.26 -59.36 18.37
C GLN A 236 1.57 -58.47 19.58
N VAL A 237 0.60 -58.42 20.50
CA VAL A 237 0.74 -57.77 21.81
C VAL A 237 1.55 -58.68 22.72
N GLN A 238 2.74 -58.24 23.18
CA GLN A 238 3.47 -58.85 24.28
C GLN A 238 3.00 -58.26 25.60
N PRO A 239 2.80 -59.10 26.66
CA PRO A 239 2.44 -58.61 27.99
C PRO A 239 3.62 -57.95 28.71
N PRO A 240 3.36 -57.03 29.65
CA PRO A 240 4.39 -56.29 30.38
C PRO A 240 5.13 -57.22 31.40
N PRO A 241 6.42 -56.93 31.71
CA PRO A 241 7.19 -57.67 32.66
C PRO A 241 6.76 -57.39 34.13
N GLU A 242 6.72 -58.47 34.92
CA GLU A 242 6.44 -58.45 36.37
C GLU A 242 7.51 -57.68 37.16
N LYS A 243 7.07 -56.98 38.19
CA LYS A 243 7.95 -56.30 39.15
C LYS A 243 8.60 -57.35 40.12
N PRO A 244 9.86 -57.17 40.48
CA PRO A 244 10.49 -58.03 41.53
C PRO A 244 10.00 -57.69 42.94
N PRO A 245 9.95 -58.64 43.83
CA PRO A 245 9.51 -58.45 45.22
C PRO A 245 10.57 -57.74 46.05
N LEU A 246 10.14 -57.20 47.21
CA LEU A 246 10.84 -56.42 48.22
C LEU A 246 12.16 -57.06 48.71
#